data_b7bef2b457182e75e5dc4e0516531949
#
_entry.id   b7bef2b457182e75e5dc4e0516531949
#
_cell.length_a   1.000
_cell.length_b   1.000
_cell.length_c   1.000
_cell.angle_alpha   90.00
_cell.angle_beta   90.00
_cell.angle_gamma   90.00
#
_symmetry.space_group_name_H-M   'P 1'
#
loop_
_entity.id
_entity.type
_entity.pdbx_description
1 polymer ?
#
loop_
_entity_poly.entity_id
_entity_poly.type
_entity_poly.pdbx_seq_one_letter_code
_entity_poly.pdbx_strand_id
1 'polypeptide(L)'
;MKTRMTLRRLGVLLPGCALAILGSNLSYGFPHYTITRIAPVSPYENAGCEGMAPNAGYVVGIQLLNPPGSGSIQASYLWQASEPLVELPLLDENWWNHAYGVNDFGQVVGYSAGYNASLGKAWRWDGSDVILLDNPANEYLTCANGINNKGLIVGRRLSQLDGSKAAVLWDNGQMKLVGTGQTKLGRRLTAAWGVNDQGQVVGITDDPVRPNLSHAFSWDGDPAGDAVDLPELPFSRTTQAVAINEQGQAVGTDLRMNWASHAVFWDVDHSIQVIPPPPGARQSGVGEAINDAGWVVGENGAPWVWNKDEGTVWLRSLLVGPDLDQWRFIDSSAGAMGIDNEGRIAGQAIYNGQIAAFLLTPVELVPTEITIDIKPGAYPNTVNPKSQGTIPVAILSTEDFDAPGQIDPASLTFGRTGSENSLAFCNPQGQDVNGDGRLDLFCHFRTEDAGFECGDTEGVVRGATVDGRLVQGRDSVLIIQCKR
;
A
#
# COMPACT_ATOMS: atom_id res chain seq x y z
N MET A 1 -50.34 7.37 49.52
CA MET A 1 -49.28 8.35 49.37
C MET A 1 -48.23 7.75 48.41
N LYS A 2 -48.21 8.19 47.17
CA LYS A 2 -47.27 7.72 46.08
C LYS A 2 -46.21 8.80 45.92
N THR A 3 -44.99 8.48 46.29
CA THR A 3 -43.84 9.37 46.05
C THR A 3 -43.16 8.94 44.77
N ARG A 4 -43.20 9.82 43.75
CA ARG A 4 -42.45 9.67 42.49
C ARG A 4 -41.02 10.11 42.73
N MET A 5 -40.07 9.20 42.51
CA MET A 5 -38.65 9.49 42.38
C MET A 5 -38.31 9.82 40.93
N THR A 6 -37.88 11.05 40.69
CA THR A 6 -37.41 11.54 39.38
C THR A 6 -35.91 11.16 39.23
N LEU A 7 -35.61 10.27 38.33
CA LEU A 7 -34.18 10.04 37.91
C LEU A 7 -33.73 11.17 36.99
N ARG A 8 -32.76 11.94 37.45
CA ARG A 8 -31.96 12.83 36.60
C ARG A 8 -30.98 11.98 35.77
N ARG A 9 -31.10 12.04 34.47
CA ARG A 9 -30.10 11.51 33.56
C ARG A 9 -28.87 12.44 33.58
N LEU A 10 -27.73 11.93 34.06
CA LEU A 10 -26.42 12.49 33.78
C LEU A 10 -26.07 12.16 32.30
N GLY A 11 -25.95 13.18 31.49
CA GLY A 11 -25.40 13.06 30.15
C GLY A 11 -23.88 12.88 30.25
N VAL A 12 -23.40 11.71 29.86
CA VAL A 12 -21.99 11.50 29.60
C VAL A 12 -21.72 12.06 28.19
N LEU A 13 -20.99 13.16 28.13
CA LEU A 13 -20.42 13.69 26.91
C LEU A 13 -19.31 12.72 26.49
N LEU A 14 -19.55 11.95 25.45
CA LEU A 14 -18.49 11.28 24.67
C LEU A 14 -17.68 12.36 23.95
N PRO A 15 -16.34 12.26 23.92
CA PRO A 15 -15.53 13.16 23.12
C PRO A 15 -15.86 12.92 21.65
N GLY A 16 -16.22 14.02 20.98
CA GLY A 16 -16.58 14.02 19.57
C GLY A 16 -15.44 13.44 18.71
N CYS A 17 -15.80 12.49 17.86
CA CYS A 17 -15.02 12.21 16.66
C CYS A 17 -14.88 13.52 15.89
N ALA A 18 -13.70 14.08 15.88
CA ALA A 18 -13.32 15.08 14.89
C ALA A 18 -13.38 14.40 13.54
N LEU A 19 -14.48 14.57 12.82
CA LEU A 19 -14.54 14.35 11.38
C LEU A 19 -13.55 15.35 10.80
N ALA A 20 -12.35 14.90 10.48
CA ALA A 20 -11.45 15.65 9.64
C ALA A 20 -12.15 15.81 8.29
N ILE A 21 -12.73 16.97 8.08
CA ILE A 21 -13.11 17.43 6.74
C ILE A 21 -11.78 17.55 6.00
N LEU A 22 -11.42 16.52 5.26
CA LEU A 22 -10.40 16.58 4.24
C LEU A 22 -10.85 17.64 3.25
N GLY A 23 -10.35 18.85 3.44
CA GLY A 23 -10.44 19.90 2.45
C GLY A 23 -9.89 19.32 1.15
N SER A 24 -10.68 19.40 0.09
CA SER A 24 -10.33 19.02 -1.27
C SER A 24 -9.16 19.86 -1.78
N ASN A 25 -7.97 19.57 -1.32
CA ASN A 25 -6.76 19.89 -2.04
C ASN A 25 -6.50 18.73 -2.99
N LEU A 26 -6.88 18.91 -4.24
CA LEU A 26 -6.53 18.05 -5.36
C LEU A 26 -5.00 18.05 -5.53
N SER A 27 -4.31 17.28 -4.73
CA SER A 27 -2.98 16.78 -5.08
C SER A 27 -3.23 15.46 -5.79
N TYR A 28 -3.28 15.47 -7.11
CA TYR A 28 -3.24 14.25 -7.91
C TYR A 28 -1.86 13.62 -7.69
N GLY A 29 -1.84 12.45 -7.09
CA GLY A 29 -0.61 11.67 -6.87
C GLY A 29 -0.71 10.76 -5.65
N PHE A 30 0.08 9.69 -5.67
CA PHE A 30 0.26 8.85 -4.49
C PHE A 30 0.91 9.66 -3.36
N PRO A 31 0.57 9.39 -2.08
CA PRO A 31 1.26 10.01 -0.96
C PRO A 31 2.75 9.64 -0.97
N HIS A 32 3.55 10.45 -0.32
CA HIS A 32 4.90 10.04 0.02
C HIS A 32 4.87 9.17 1.28
N TYR A 33 5.94 8.40 1.49
CA TYR A 33 6.00 7.44 2.59
C TYR A 33 7.30 7.58 3.36
N THR A 34 7.21 7.47 4.67
CA THR A 34 8.35 7.13 5.52
C THR A 34 8.45 5.61 5.64
N ILE A 35 9.67 5.09 5.82
CA ILE A 35 9.92 3.67 5.95
C ILE A 35 10.31 3.32 7.39
N THR A 36 9.64 2.35 7.97
CA THR A 36 9.99 1.74 9.26
C THR A 36 10.48 0.31 9.02
N ARG A 37 11.69 0.00 9.49
CA ARG A 37 12.21 -1.36 9.45
C ARG A 37 11.54 -2.22 10.52
N ILE A 38 11.05 -3.39 10.13
CA ILE A 38 10.63 -4.44 11.05
C ILE A 38 11.87 -5.29 11.32
N ALA A 39 12.51 -5.06 12.46
CA ALA A 39 13.75 -5.75 12.83
C ALA A 39 13.45 -7.14 13.38
N PRO A 40 14.18 -8.19 12.95
CA PRO A 40 14.05 -9.52 13.54
C PRO A 40 14.50 -9.53 15.00
N VAL A 41 13.96 -10.46 15.79
CA VAL A 41 14.41 -10.70 17.16
C VAL A 41 15.64 -11.61 17.12
N SER A 42 16.65 -11.31 17.97
CA SER A 42 17.81 -12.20 18.10
C SER A 42 17.38 -13.61 18.49
N PRO A 43 17.91 -14.69 17.88
CA PRO A 43 19.12 -14.72 17.05
C PRO A 43 18.89 -14.59 15.54
N TYR A 44 17.68 -14.28 15.08
CA TYR A 44 17.37 -14.18 13.64
C TYR A 44 18.06 -12.99 12.99
N GLU A 45 18.44 -13.15 11.72
CA GLU A 45 19.19 -12.15 10.96
C GLU A 45 18.33 -11.47 9.89
N ASN A 46 17.32 -12.15 9.39
CA ASN A 46 16.44 -11.71 8.34
C ASN A 46 14.98 -11.73 8.79
N ALA A 47 14.17 -10.82 8.26
CA ALA A 47 12.72 -10.84 8.42
C ALA A 47 12.04 -10.61 7.06
N GLY A 48 11.17 -11.54 6.66
CA GLY A 48 10.32 -11.43 5.49
C GLY A 48 8.90 -11.03 5.88
N CYS A 49 8.17 -10.38 4.97
CA CYS A 49 6.76 -10.03 5.11
C CYS A 49 5.90 -10.98 4.28
N GLU A 50 4.78 -11.45 4.83
CA GLU A 50 3.83 -12.35 4.17
C GLU A 50 2.42 -11.76 4.06
N GLY A 51 2.03 -10.86 4.95
CA GLY A 51 0.71 -10.26 4.94
C GLY A 51 0.51 -9.12 5.91
N MET A 52 -0.62 -8.43 5.75
CA MET A 52 -1.01 -7.27 6.57
C MET A 52 -2.51 -7.26 6.82
N ALA A 53 -2.93 -6.84 8.02
CA ALA A 53 -4.33 -6.64 8.37
C ALA A 53 -4.93 -5.41 7.65
N PRO A 54 -6.23 -5.46 7.27
CA PRO A 54 -6.83 -4.41 6.43
C PRO A 54 -6.96 -3.03 7.09
N ASN A 55 -7.00 -2.92 8.43
CA ASN A 55 -7.15 -1.63 9.11
C ASN A 55 -6.20 -1.43 10.30
N ALA A 56 -5.91 -2.48 11.06
CA ALA A 56 -5.15 -2.36 12.31
C ALA A 56 -3.63 -2.19 12.14
N GLY A 57 -3.10 -2.34 10.91
CA GLY A 57 -1.67 -2.23 10.65
C GLY A 57 -0.82 -3.34 11.26
N TYR A 58 -1.42 -4.49 11.60
CA TYR A 58 -0.68 -5.69 11.92
C TYR A 58 0.02 -6.23 10.70
N VAL A 59 1.28 -6.62 10.85
CA VAL A 59 2.10 -7.26 9.82
C VAL A 59 2.53 -8.62 10.31
N VAL A 60 2.41 -9.62 9.46
CA VAL A 60 2.89 -10.98 9.73
C VAL A 60 3.96 -11.39 8.73
N GLY A 61 4.79 -12.31 9.13
CA GLY A 61 5.82 -12.85 8.27
C GLY A 61 6.68 -13.89 8.99
N ILE A 62 7.87 -14.10 8.44
CA ILE A 62 8.84 -15.08 8.94
C ILE A 62 10.17 -14.42 9.28
N GLN A 63 10.82 -14.91 10.32
CA GLN A 63 12.20 -14.63 10.67
C GLN A 63 13.08 -15.80 10.25
N LEU A 64 14.27 -15.52 9.74
CA LEU A 64 15.19 -16.51 9.22
C LEU A 64 16.54 -16.43 9.92
N LEU A 65 17.03 -17.57 10.35
CA LEU A 65 18.40 -17.80 10.80
C LEU A 65 19.03 -18.88 9.92
N ASN A 66 20.20 -18.63 9.37
CA ASN A 66 20.95 -19.58 8.54
C ASN A 66 22.25 -19.98 9.24
N PRO A 67 22.22 -20.86 10.26
CA PRO A 67 23.43 -21.27 10.96
C PRO A 67 24.37 -22.03 10.02
N PRO A 68 25.70 -21.84 10.11
CA PRO A 68 26.65 -22.57 9.30
C PRO A 68 26.51 -24.09 9.49
N GLY A 69 26.28 -24.84 8.41
CA GLY A 69 26.21 -26.30 8.42
C GLY A 69 24.88 -26.91 8.91
N SER A 70 23.87 -26.11 9.16
CA SER A 70 22.51 -26.53 9.49
C SER A 70 21.51 -25.96 8.50
N GLY A 71 20.31 -26.53 8.40
CA GLY A 71 19.22 -25.95 7.63
C GLY A 71 18.74 -24.62 8.22
N SER A 72 18.02 -23.82 7.41
CA SER A 72 17.41 -22.57 7.88
C SER A 72 16.43 -22.84 9.02
N ILE A 73 16.54 -22.08 10.08
CA ILE A 73 15.55 -22.04 11.17
C ILE A 73 14.58 -20.91 10.84
N GLN A 74 13.28 -21.21 10.91
CA GLN A 74 12.23 -20.26 10.59
C GLN A 74 11.26 -20.12 11.77
N ALA A 75 10.89 -18.90 12.10
CA ALA A 75 9.85 -18.58 13.07
C ALA A 75 8.91 -17.53 12.49
N SER A 76 7.62 -17.71 12.69
CA SER A 76 6.62 -16.68 12.33
C SER A 76 6.60 -15.58 13.36
N TYR A 77 6.19 -14.39 12.93
CA TYR A 77 6.02 -13.25 13.81
C TYR A 77 4.72 -12.50 13.52
N LEU A 78 4.27 -11.78 14.54
CA LEU A 78 3.29 -10.68 14.45
C LEU A 78 3.98 -9.40 14.89
N TRP A 79 3.75 -8.32 14.15
CA TRP A 79 4.26 -7.00 14.48
C TRP A 79 3.21 -5.92 14.22
N GLN A 80 3.23 -4.87 15.03
CA GLN A 80 2.44 -3.65 14.86
C GLN A 80 3.34 -2.45 15.16
N ALA A 81 3.11 -1.32 14.50
CA ALA A 81 3.89 -0.10 14.73
C ALA A 81 3.87 0.31 16.21
N SER A 82 5.02 0.72 16.73
CA SER A 82 5.27 1.12 18.12
C SER A 82 5.27 -0.01 19.15
N GLU A 83 5.04 -1.27 18.74
CA GLU A 83 5.08 -2.43 19.63
C GLU A 83 6.30 -3.34 19.31
N PRO A 84 6.82 -4.07 20.30
CA PRO A 84 7.81 -5.09 20.05
C PRO A 84 7.28 -6.18 19.13
N LEU A 85 8.15 -6.72 18.26
CA LEU A 85 7.82 -7.89 17.47
C LEU A 85 7.52 -9.09 18.38
N VAL A 86 6.40 -9.77 18.14
CA VAL A 86 5.97 -10.97 18.86
C VAL A 86 6.31 -12.20 18.01
N GLU A 87 7.21 -13.05 18.51
CA GLU A 87 7.47 -14.34 17.90
C GLU A 87 6.32 -15.29 18.22
N LEU A 88 5.76 -15.95 17.20
CA LEU A 88 4.62 -16.85 17.38
C LEU A 88 5.13 -18.24 17.85
N PRO A 89 4.46 -18.87 18.82
CA PRO A 89 4.85 -20.17 19.32
C PRO A 89 4.88 -21.24 18.22
N LEU A 90 5.83 -22.16 18.27
CA LEU A 90 5.86 -23.33 17.42
C LEU A 90 4.85 -24.37 17.93
N LEU A 91 4.22 -25.11 17.04
CA LEU A 91 3.38 -26.26 17.39
C LEU A 91 4.21 -27.40 18.01
N ASP A 92 5.45 -27.56 17.55
CA ASP A 92 6.41 -28.56 17.99
C ASP A 92 7.80 -27.97 17.70
N GLU A 93 8.78 -28.19 18.58
CA GLU A 93 10.15 -27.68 18.46
C GLU A 93 10.90 -28.14 17.19
N ASN A 94 10.44 -29.22 16.57
CA ASN A 94 10.98 -29.72 15.31
C ASN A 94 10.24 -29.22 14.07
N TRP A 95 9.30 -28.30 14.25
CA TRP A 95 8.46 -27.79 13.18
C TRP A 95 8.76 -26.31 12.93
N TRP A 96 8.52 -25.87 11.73
CA TRP A 96 8.60 -24.48 11.30
C TRP A 96 7.21 -23.96 10.98
N ASN A 97 6.97 -22.73 11.35
CA ASN A 97 5.71 -22.06 11.13
C ASN A 97 5.82 -21.04 10.00
N HIS A 98 4.81 -21.00 9.17
CA HIS A 98 4.57 -19.90 8.24
C HIS A 98 3.24 -19.22 8.57
N ALA A 99 3.29 -17.94 8.92
CA ALA A 99 2.13 -17.06 9.02
C ALA A 99 1.85 -16.46 7.64
N TYR A 100 0.59 -16.53 7.17
CA TYR A 100 0.20 -15.97 5.89
C TYR A 100 -0.82 -14.84 6.01
N GLY A 101 -1.79 -14.96 6.90
CA GLY A 101 -2.87 -14.01 7.05
C GLY A 101 -3.03 -13.50 8.47
N VAL A 102 -3.49 -12.27 8.62
CA VAL A 102 -3.80 -11.63 9.88
C VAL A 102 -5.02 -10.73 9.71
N ASN A 103 -5.90 -10.71 10.72
CA ASN A 103 -7.04 -9.81 10.76
C ASN A 103 -6.81 -8.62 11.73
N ASP A 104 -7.78 -7.71 11.81
CA ASP A 104 -7.69 -6.50 12.64
C ASP A 104 -7.72 -6.77 14.16
N PHE A 105 -8.01 -8.00 14.56
CA PHE A 105 -7.94 -8.43 15.98
C PHE A 105 -6.60 -9.05 16.33
N GLY A 106 -5.62 -9.05 15.40
CA GLY A 106 -4.33 -9.68 15.58
C GLY A 106 -4.38 -11.21 15.56
N GLN A 107 -5.48 -11.81 15.10
CA GLN A 107 -5.54 -13.25 14.89
C GLN A 107 -4.76 -13.61 13.65
N VAL A 108 -3.82 -14.53 13.79
CA VAL A 108 -2.90 -14.96 12.72
C VAL A 108 -3.25 -16.37 12.28
N VAL A 109 -3.16 -16.62 10.97
CA VAL A 109 -3.33 -17.96 10.40
C VAL A 109 -2.14 -18.35 9.54
N GLY A 110 -1.92 -19.66 9.44
CA GLY A 110 -0.82 -20.18 8.65
C GLY A 110 -0.78 -21.70 8.62
N TYR A 111 0.40 -22.23 8.38
CA TYR A 111 0.63 -23.66 8.46
C TYR A 111 1.96 -23.97 9.13
N SER A 112 2.05 -25.15 9.70
CA SER A 112 3.30 -25.71 10.22
C SER A 112 3.64 -26.99 9.49
N ALA A 113 4.94 -27.20 9.23
CA ALA A 113 5.45 -28.43 8.66
C ALA A 113 6.63 -28.96 9.47
N GLY A 114 6.68 -30.26 9.68
CA GLY A 114 7.86 -30.93 10.26
C GLY A 114 9.00 -31.03 9.25
N TYR A 115 10.20 -31.34 9.72
CA TYR A 115 11.44 -31.42 8.92
C TYR A 115 11.32 -32.31 7.67
N ASN A 116 10.41 -33.30 7.67
CA ASN A 116 10.15 -34.17 6.52
C ASN A 116 9.04 -33.69 5.58
N ALA A 117 8.54 -32.45 5.74
CA ALA A 117 7.54 -31.77 4.91
C ALA A 117 6.25 -32.58 4.56
N SER A 118 6.08 -33.77 5.17
CA SER A 118 5.02 -34.71 4.80
C SER A 118 3.65 -34.38 5.41
N LEU A 119 3.58 -33.50 6.40
CA LEU A 119 2.38 -33.25 7.19
C LEU A 119 2.23 -31.78 7.53
N GLY A 120 1.88 -30.95 6.56
CA GLY A 120 1.50 -29.55 6.84
C GLY A 120 0.16 -29.48 7.60
N LYS A 121 0.10 -28.72 8.68
CA LYS A 121 -1.11 -28.49 9.48
C LYS A 121 -1.45 -27.03 9.54
N ALA A 122 -2.66 -26.69 9.13
CA ALA A 122 -3.20 -25.35 9.28
C ALA A 122 -3.42 -25.03 10.76
N TRP A 123 -3.13 -23.81 11.15
CA TRP A 123 -3.29 -23.33 12.51
C TRP A 123 -3.82 -21.89 12.54
N ARG A 124 -4.35 -21.50 13.69
CA ARG A 124 -4.68 -20.15 14.09
C ARG A 124 -4.00 -19.81 15.40
N TRP A 125 -3.53 -18.59 15.55
CA TRP A 125 -3.09 -17.99 16.80
C TRP A 125 -4.01 -16.82 17.16
N ASP A 126 -4.37 -16.67 18.43
CA ASP A 126 -5.36 -15.68 18.89
C ASP A 126 -4.84 -14.80 20.05
N GLY A 127 -3.53 -14.68 20.17
CA GLY A 127 -2.88 -13.86 21.20
C GLY A 127 -2.24 -14.67 22.33
N SER A 128 -2.55 -15.97 22.47
CA SER A 128 -1.98 -16.84 23.52
C SER A 128 -1.37 -18.10 22.93
N ASP A 129 -2.18 -18.95 22.33
CA ASP A 129 -1.79 -20.28 21.89
C ASP A 129 -2.00 -20.49 20.40
N VAL A 130 -1.19 -21.35 19.81
CA VAL A 130 -1.40 -21.86 18.45
C VAL A 130 -2.41 -23.01 18.51
N ILE A 131 -3.55 -22.80 17.86
CA ILE A 131 -4.66 -23.76 17.81
C ILE A 131 -4.65 -24.43 16.44
N LEU A 132 -4.56 -25.77 16.44
CA LEU A 132 -4.72 -26.54 15.20
C LEU A 132 -6.16 -26.41 14.67
N LEU A 133 -6.28 -26.15 13.38
CA LEU A 133 -7.56 -26.14 12.70
C LEU A 133 -8.01 -27.57 12.39
N ASP A 134 -9.32 -27.78 12.37
CA ASP A 134 -9.92 -29.09 12.10
C ASP A 134 -9.38 -29.68 10.78
N ASN A 135 -9.02 -30.95 10.88
CA ASN A 135 -8.52 -31.76 9.78
C ASN A 135 -9.05 -33.19 9.95
N PRO A 136 -10.21 -33.50 9.37
CA PRO A 136 -10.87 -34.80 9.56
C PRO A 136 -9.91 -35.96 9.34
N ALA A 137 -9.80 -36.83 10.35
CA ALA A 137 -8.98 -38.04 10.37
C ALA A 137 -7.47 -37.83 10.13
N ASN A 138 -6.94 -36.59 10.19
CA ASN A 138 -5.57 -36.23 9.80
C ASN A 138 -5.17 -36.67 8.38
N GLU A 139 -6.17 -36.77 7.47
CA GLU A 139 -5.97 -37.31 6.13
C GLU A 139 -5.40 -36.30 5.13
N TYR A 140 -5.28 -35.03 5.54
CA TYR A 140 -4.89 -33.96 4.64
C TYR A 140 -3.67 -33.19 5.10
N LEU A 141 -2.85 -32.75 4.14
CA LEU A 141 -2.00 -31.59 4.33
C LEU A 141 -2.91 -30.36 4.23
N THR A 142 -2.89 -29.49 5.21
CA THR A 142 -3.74 -28.30 5.26
C THR A 142 -2.89 -27.05 5.42
N CYS A 143 -3.34 -25.95 4.78
CA CYS A 143 -2.71 -24.63 4.87
C CYS A 143 -3.81 -23.59 4.97
N ALA A 144 -3.75 -22.73 5.96
CA ALA A 144 -4.61 -21.56 6.09
C ALA A 144 -3.89 -20.36 5.44
N ASN A 145 -4.52 -19.73 4.44
CA ASN A 145 -3.92 -18.68 3.64
C ASN A 145 -4.44 -17.28 4.01
N GLY A 146 -5.71 -17.17 4.41
CA GLY A 146 -6.34 -15.88 4.74
C GLY A 146 -7.37 -16.02 5.87
N ILE A 147 -7.60 -14.92 6.56
CA ILE A 147 -8.60 -14.78 7.63
C ILE A 147 -9.25 -13.42 7.52
N ASN A 148 -10.57 -13.35 7.70
CA ASN A 148 -11.31 -12.09 7.78
C ASN A 148 -11.58 -11.67 9.25
N ASN A 149 -12.19 -10.50 9.44
CA ASN A 149 -12.51 -9.97 10.77
C ASN A 149 -13.67 -10.72 11.46
N LYS A 150 -14.41 -11.56 10.75
CA LYS A 150 -15.42 -12.46 11.33
C LYS A 150 -14.85 -13.80 11.79
N GLY A 151 -13.53 -14.00 11.60
CA GLY A 151 -12.84 -15.25 11.96
C GLY A 151 -13.06 -16.39 10.97
N LEU A 152 -13.62 -16.11 9.79
CA LEU A 152 -13.67 -17.07 8.69
C LEU A 152 -12.28 -17.21 8.09
N ILE A 153 -11.78 -18.43 8.04
CA ILE A 153 -10.43 -18.76 7.55
C ILE A 153 -10.58 -19.50 6.24
N VAL A 154 -9.74 -19.18 5.27
CA VAL A 154 -9.71 -19.85 3.96
C VAL A 154 -8.34 -20.45 3.67
N GLY A 155 -8.32 -21.48 2.82
CA GLY A 155 -7.08 -22.12 2.49
C GLY A 155 -7.22 -23.32 1.55
N ARG A 156 -6.35 -24.30 1.73
CA ARG A 156 -6.30 -25.49 0.88
C ARG A 156 -6.06 -26.75 1.69
N ARG A 157 -6.51 -27.88 1.12
CA ARG A 157 -6.13 -29.22 1.55
C ARG A 157 -5.57 -30.04 0.40
N LEU A 158 -4.67 -30.95 0.71
CA LEU A 158 -4.15 -31.98 -0.20
C LEU A 158 -4.37 -33.34 0.45
N SER A 159 -5.14 -34.22 -0.18
CA SER A 159 -5.34 -35.58 0.30
C SER A 159 -4.06 -36.39 0.22
N GLN A 160 -3.72 -37.07 1.30
CA GLN A 160 -2.60 -38.00 1.36
C GLN A 160 -2.89 -39.34 0.66
N LEU A 161 -4.19 -39.66 0.45
CA LEU A 161 -4.62 -40.92 -0.11
C LEU A 161 -4.55 -40.93 -1.64
N ASP A 162 -5.04 -39.89 -2.27
CA ASP A 162 -5.20 -39.81 -3.73
C ASP A 162 -4.57 -38.56 -4.37
N GLY A 163 -3.93 -37.70 -3.57
CA GLY A 163 -3.33 -36.48 -4.05
C GLY A 163 -4.32 -35.40 -4.49
N SER A 164 -5.62 -35.56 -4.21
CA SER A 164 -6.63 -34.58 -4.59
C SER A 164 -6.50 -33.28 -3.79
N LYS A 165 -6.61 -32.14 -4.48
CA LYS A 165 -6.59 -30.81 -3.88
C LYS A 165 -8.00 -30.27 -3.73
N ALA A 166 -8.25 -29.45 -2.72
CA ALA A 166 -9.48 -28.67 -2.60
C ALA A 166 -9.26 -27.35 -1.89
N ALA A 167 -9.98 -26.32 -2.35
CA ALA A 167 -10.16 -25.09 -1.59
C ALA A 167 -11.11 -25.37 -0.41
N VAL A 168 -10.69 -24.95 0.76
CA VAL A 168 -11.43 -25.15 2.01
C VAL A 168 -11.59 -23.86 2.78
N LEU A 169 -12.57 -23.82 3.65
CA LEU A 169 -12.76 -22.81 4.66
C LEU A 169 -12.93 -23.45 6.03
N TRP A 170 -12.54 -22.73 7.08
CA TRP A 170 -12.85 -23.10 8.46
C TRP A 170 -13.80 -22.03 9.03
N ASP A 171 -14.98 -22.47 9.36
CA ASP A 171 -16.02 -21.69 9.99
C ASP A 171 -16.22 -22.23 11.42
N ASN A 172 -16.01 -21.40 12.43
CA ASN A 172 -16.00 -21.82 13.84
C ASN A 172 -15.10 -23.05 14.10
N GLY A 173 -13.95 -23.11 13.42
CA GLY A 173 -12.96 -24.15 13.55
C GLY A 173 -13.25 -25.44 12.76
N GLN A 174 -14.41 -25.57 12.14
CA GLN A 174 -14.79 -26.73 11.33
C GLN A 174 -14.44 -26.57 9.85
N MET A 175 -13.72 -27.53 9.27
CA MET A 175 -13.34 -27.51 7.87
C MET A 175 -14.53 -27.87 6.95
N LYS A 176 -14.73 -27.05 5.94
CA LYS A 176 -15.75 -27.22 4.89
C LYS A 176 -15.12 -26.98 3.51
N LEU A 177 -15.72 -27.46 2.44
CA LEU A 177 -15.37 -27.02 1.09
C LEU A 177 -15.84 -25.57 0.86
N VAL A 178 -15.16 -24.84 -0.01
CA VAL A 178 -15.66 -23.56 -0.52
C VAL A 178 -16.82 -23.87 -1.47
N GLY A 179 -18.03 -23.44 -1.12
CA GLY A 179 -19.25 -23.75 -1.86
C GLY A 179 -19.43 -25.25 -2.11
N THR A 180 -19.75 -25.61 -3.34
CA THR A 180 -19.86 -27.03 -3.77
C THR A 180 -18.51 -27.67 -4.11
N GLY A 181 -17.39 -26.91 -4.02
CA GLY A 181 -16.04 -27.35 -4.37
C GLY A 181 -15.72 -27.24 -5.87
N GLN A 182 -16.60 -26.61 -6.66
CA GLN A 182 -16.43 -26.42 -8.10
C GLN A 182 -16.96 -25.06 -8.57
N THR A 183 -16.57 -24.69 -9.79
CA THR A 183 -17.13 -23.52 -10.48
C THR A 183 -18.38 -23.93 -11.30
N LYS A 184 -19.13 -22.92 -11.77
CA LYS A 184 -20.26 -23.11 -12.70
C LYS A 184 -19.87 -23.82 -14.00
N LEU A 185 -18.57 -23.77 -14.37
CA LEU A 185 -18.02 -24.52 -15.51
C LEU A 185 -17.53 -25.93 -15.14
N GLY A 186 -17.73 -26.37 -13.88
CA GLY A 186 -17.33 -27.68 -13.40
C GLY A 186 -15.85 -27.85 -13.11
N ARG A 187 -15.09 -26.75 -13.01
CA ARG A 187 -13.68 -26.76 -12.57
C ARG A 187 -13.60 -26.94 -11.08
N ARG A 188 -12.72 -27.82 -10.60
CA ARG A 188 -12.53 -28.04 -9.18
C ARG A 188 -11.74 -26.89 -8.53
N LEU A 189 -12.23 -26.37 -7.41
CA LEU A 189 -11.53 -25.38 -6.61
C LEU A 189 -10.37 -26.05 -5.86
N THR A 190 -9.14 -25.55 -5.99
CA THR A 190 -7.95 -26.20 -5.44
C THR A 190 -7.27 -25.45 -4.31
N ALA A 191 -7.37 -24.13 -4.29
CA ALA A 191 -6.93 -23.30 -3.18
C ALA A 191 -7.75 -22.01 -3.10
N ALA A 192 -8.11 -21.59 -1.90
CA ALA A 192 -8.61 -20.27 -1.58
C ALA A 192 -7.48 -19.44 -0.97
N TRP A 193 -7.35 -18.18 -1.42
CA TRP A 193 -6.28 -17.26 -1.00
C TRP A 193 -6.81 -16.09 -0.20
N GLY A 194 -7.76 -15.34 -0.74
CA GLY A 194 -8.33 -14.16 -0.13
C GLY A 194 -9.77 -14.36 0.34
N VAL A 195 -10.15 -13.70 1.41
CA VAL A 195 -11.51 -13.66 1.96
C VAL A 195 -11.79 -12.27 2.55
N ASN A 196 -12.95 -11.68 2.21
CA ASN A 196 -13.40 -10.43 2.81
C ASN A 196 -14.42 -10.66 3.95
N ASP A 197 -14.84 -9.59 4.62
CA ASP A 197 -15.80 -9.67 5.74
C ASP A 197 -17.23 -10.01 5.29
N GLN A 198 -17.53 -9.92 3.99
CA GLN A 198 -18.80 -10.39 3.43
C GLN A 198 -18.81 -11.92 3.25
N GLY A 199 -17.66 -12.58 3.41
CA GLY A 199 -17.50 -14.02 3.21
C GLY A 199 -17.25 -14.39 1.75
N GLN A 200 -17.00 -13.41 0.88
CA GLN A 200 -16.60 -13.67 -0.51
C GLN A 200 -15.16 -14.19 -0.53
N VAL A 201 -14.89 -15.14 -1.38
CA VAL A 201 -13.60 -15.85 -1.45
C VAL A 201 -13.07 -15.83 -2.87
N VAL A 202 -11.78 -15.62 -3.02
CA VAL A 202 -11.06 -15.75 -4.30
C VAL A 202 -9.94 -16.78 -4.20
N GLY A 203 -9.55 -17.34 -5.35
CA GLY A 203 -8.51 -18.35 -5.38
C GLY A 203 -8.27 -18.93 -6.76
N ILE A 204 -7.89 -20.21 -6.80
CA ILE A 204 -7.52 -20.94 -8.02
C ILE A 204 -8.26 -22.27 -8.15
N THR A 205 -8.47 -22.66 -9.41
CA THR A 205 -9.05 -23.95 -9.83
C THR A 205 -8.01 -24.79 -10.58
N ASP A 206 -8.27 -26.08 -10.74
CA ASP A 206 -7.59 -26.92 -11.73
C ASP A 206 -8.33 -26.86 -13.08
N ASP A 207 -7.59 -26.94 -14.18
CA ASP A 207 -8.16 -27.24 -15.49
C ASP A 207 -8.31 -28.80 -15.62
N PRO A 208 -9.54 -29.31 -15.78
CA PRO A 208 -9.75 -30.77 -15.81
C PRO A 208 -9.15 -31.46 -17.05
N VAL A 209 -8.87 -30.70 -18.10
CA VAL A 209 -8.28 -31.21 -19.35
C VAL A 209 -6.76 -31.01 -19.36
N ARG A 210 -6.31 -29.97 -18.72
CA ARG A 210 -4.89 -29.55 -18.68
C ARG A 210 -4.45 -29.33 -17.22
N PRO A 211 -4.10 -30.37 -16.49
CA PRO A 211 -3.90 -30.32 -15.03
C PRO A 211 -2.74 -29.42 -14.56
N ASN A 212 -1.92 -28.89 -15.48
CA ASN A 212 -0.86 -27.94 -15.20
C ASN A 212 -1.28 -26.47 -15.38
N LEU A 213 -2.56 -26.23 -15.71
CA LEU A 213 -3.14 -24.91 -15.81
C LEU A 213 -4.07 -24.66 -14.63
N SER A 214 -4.09 -23.44 -14.17
CA SER A 214 -5.01 -22.98 -13.13
C SER A 214 -5.74 -21.74 -13.58
N HIS A 215 -6.95 -21.56 -13.08
CA HIS A 215 -7.81 -20.43 -13.40
C HIS A 215 -8.26 -19.74 -12.12
N ALA A 216 -8.39 -18.44 -12.15
CA ALA A 216 -8.91 -17.68 -11.02
C ALA A 216 -10.42 -17.92 -10.85
N PHE A 217 -10.89 -17.95 -9.60
CA PHE A 217 -12.31 -18.00 -9.27
C PHE A 217 -12.69 -16.96 -8.23
N SER A 218 -13.98 -16.62 -8.21
CA SER A 218 -14.64 -15.90 -7.13
C SER A 218 -15.84 -16.72 -6.64
N TRP A 219 -16.10 -16.70 -5.33
CA TRP A 219 -17.26 -17.29 -4.68
C TRP A 219 -17.94 -16.27 -3.76
N ASP A 220 -19.27 -16.20 -3.80
CA ASP A 220 -20.07 -15.16 -3.16
C ASP A 220 -20.47 -15.43 -1.70
N GLY A 221 -20.02 -16.56 -1.14
CA GLY A 221 -20.34 -16.95 0.24
C GLY A 221 -21.54 -17.89 0.37
N ASP A 222 -22.26 -18.25 -0.72
CA ASP A 222 -23.37 -19.21 -0.66
C ASP A 222 -22.86 -20.66 -0.55
N PRO A 223 -23.03 -21.35 0.60
CA PRO A 223 -22.53 -22.71 0.77
C PRO A 223 -23.13 -23.74 -0.20
N ALA A 224 -24.29 -23.46 -0.79
CA ALA A 224 -24.93 -24.30 -1.81
C ALA A 224 -24.60 -23.87 -3.24
N GLY A 225 -23.91 -22.72 -3.39
CA GLY A 225 -23.55 -22.13 -4.66
C GLY A 225 -22.24 -22.64 -5.25
N ASP A 226 -22.18 -22.71 -6.58
CA ASP A 226 -20.94 -22.91 -7.31
C ASP A 226 -20.17 -21.58 -7.42
N ALA A 227 -18.85 -21.64 -7.37
CA ALA A 227 -18.01 -20.48 -7.64
C ALA A 227 -18.11 -20.06 -9.12
N VAL A 228 -17.70 -18.83 -9.41
CA VAL A 228 -17.63 -18.27 -10.76
C VAL A 228 -16.17 -18.27 -11.22
N ASP A 229 -15.91 -18.73 -12.44
CA ASP A 229 -14.63 -18.55 -13.09
C ASP A 229 -14.44 -17.06 -13.41
N LEU A 230 -13.34 -16.46 -12.94
CA LEU A 230 -12.99 -15.09 -13.30
C LEU A 230 -12.46 -15.05 -14.74
N PRO A 231 -12.77 -14.00 -15.52
CA PRO A 231 -12.26 -13.82 -16.86
C PRO A 231 -10.74 -13.81 -16.93
N GLU A 232 -10.21 -14.29 -18.03
CA GLU A 232 -8.79 -14.39 -18.34
C GLU A 232 -8.41 -13.47 -19.50
N LEU A 233 -7.16 -13.11 -19.59
CA LEU A 233 -6.64 -12.38 -20.74
C LEU A 233 -6.45 -13.33 -21.95
N PRO A 234 -6.49 -12.84 -23.19
CA PRO A 234 -6.18 -13.67 -24.36
C PRO A 234 -4.78 -14.30 -24.25
N PHE A 235 -4.65 -15.58 -24.58
CA PHE A 235 -3.40 -16.35 -24.47
C PHE A 235 -2.88 -16.53 -23.04
N SER A 236 -3.76 -16.49 -22.06
CA SER A 236 -3.46 -16.86 -20.70
C SER A 236 -3.07 -18.35 -20.61
N ARG A 237 -2.08 -18.62 -19.77
CA ARG A 237 -1.69 -19.96 -19.37
C ARG A 237 -2.27 -20.31 -18.04
N THR A 238 -2.09 -19.44 -17.06
CA THR A 238 -2.67 -19.57 -15.72
C THR A 238 -3.10 -18.22 -15.19
N THR A 239 -4.20 -18.18 -14.48
CA THR A 239 -4.64 -17.03 -13.70
C THR A 239 -4.81 -17.40 -12.24
N GLN A 240 -4.51 -16.46 -11.36
CA GLN A 240 -4.66 -16.61 -9.92
C GLN A 240 -5.26 -15.32 -9.35
N ALA A 241 -6.30 -15.44 -8.53
CA ALA A 241 -6.78 -14.34 -7.70
C ALA A 241 -6.30 -14.57 -6.26
N VAL A 242 -5.55 -13.60 -5.70
CA VAL A 242 -4.87 -13.75 -4.41
C VAL A 242 -5.47 -12.91 -3.30
N ALA A 243 -6.04 -11.75 -3.62
CA ALA A 243 -6.66 -10.86 -2.63
C ALA A 243 -7.99 -10.31 -3.14
N ILE A 244 -8.87 -9.96 -2.20
CA ILE A 244 -10.20 -9.39 -2.43
C ILE A 244 -10.47 -8.33 -1.37
N ASN A 245 -11.03 -7.18 -1.77
CA ASN A 245 -11.45 -6.12 -0.85
C ASN A 245 -12.93 -6.22 -0.46
N GLU A 246 -13.42 -5.31 0.41
CA GLU A 246 -14.81 -5.30 0.86
C GLU A 246 -15.80 -4.89 -0.24
N GLN A 247 -15.35 -4.29 -1.33
CA GLN A 247 -16.18 -4.01 -2.50
C GLN A 247 -16.37 -5.23 -3.41
N GLY A 248 -15.63 -6.32 -3.18
CA GLY A 248 -15.64 -7.52 -4.04
C GLY A 248 -14.70 -7.41 -5.24
N GLN A 249 -13.83 -6.40 -5.27
CA GLN A 249 -12.78 -6.28 -6.28
C GLN A 249 -11.62 -7.21 -5.91
N ALA A 250 -11.07 -7.90 -6.91
CA ALA A 250 -9.99 -8.86 -6.71
C ALA A 250 -8.73 -8.47 -7.49
N VAL A 251 -7.60 -8.93 -6.99
CA VAL A 251 -6.29 -8.76 -7.63
C VAL A 251 -5.54 -10.08 -7.69
N GLY A 252 -4.64 -10.17 -8.64
CA GLY A 252 -3.77 -11.32 -8.78
C GLY A 252 -2.90 -11.27 -10.02
N THR A 253 -2.64 -12.43 -10.62
CA THR A 253 -1.66 -12.59 -11.70
C THR A 253 -2.22 -13.38 -12.85
N ASP A 254 -1.92 -12.92 -14.07
CA ASP A 254 -2.09 -13.67 -15.31
C ASP A 254 -0.71 -14.01 -15.88
N LEU A 255 -0.37 -15.28 -15.94
CA LEU A 255 0.83 -15.78 -16.60
C LEU A 255 0.50 -16.18 -18.04
N ARG A 256 1.14 -15.53 -18.98
CA ARG A 256 0.96 -15.76 -20.42
C ARG A 256 1.70 -17.00 -20.92
N MET A 257 1.33 -17.47 -22.11
CA MET A 257 1.99 -18.60 -22.79
C MET A 257 3.49 -18.34 -23.08
N ASN A 258 3.89 -17.08 -23.20
CA ASN A 258 5.29 -16.67 -23.37
C ASN A 258 6.03 -16.43 -22.04
N TRP A 259 5.46 -16.85 -20.93
CA TRP A 259 5.97 -16.67 -19.54
C TRP A 259 6.00 -15.21 -19.06
N ALA A 260 5.36 -14.28 -19.77
CA ALA A 260 5.17 -12.93 -19.25
C ALA A 260 4.12 -12.92 -18.15
N SER A 261 4.47 -12.35 -17.01
CA SER A 261 3.59 -12.19 -15.85
C SER A 261 2.96 -10.81 -15.84
N HIS A 262 1.64 -10.75 -15.75
CA HIS A 262 0.89 -9.51 -15.67
C HIS A 262 0.03 -9.50 -14.40
N ALA A 263 0.22 -8.48 -13.58
CA ALA A 263 -0.74 -8.19 -12.52
C ALA A 263 -2.09 -7.82 -13.16
N VAL A 264 -3.16 -8.38 -12.61
CA VAL A 264 -4.52 -8.17 -13.10
C VAL A 264 -5.45 -7.80 -11.96
N PHE A 265 -6.42 -6.99 -12.29
CA PHE A 265 -7.47 -6.52 -11.41
C PHE A 265 -8.82 -6.96 -12.00
N TRP A 266 -9.69 -7.53 -11.19
CA TRP A 266 -11.08 -7.82 -11.51
C TRP A 266 -11.99 -6.87 -10.73
N ASP A 267 -12.84 -6.14 -11.44
CA ASP A 267 -13.82 -5.27 -10.82
C ASP A 267 -15.02 -6.07 -10.27
N VAL A 268 -15.92 -5.42 -9.57
CA VAL A 268 -17.13 -6.04 -8.96
C VAL A 268 -18.05 -6.74 -9.98
N ASP A 269 -18.03 -6.30 -11.23
CA ASP A 269 -18.75 -6.94 -12.33
C ASP A 269 -17.96 -8.09 -12.99
N HIS A 270 -16.83 -8.45 -12.40
CA HIS A 270 -15.85 -9.42 -12.89
C HIS A 270 -15.14 -9.00 -14.18
N SER A 271 -15.27 -7.76 -14.65
CA SER A 271 -14.44 -7.28 -15.77
C SER A 271 -12.96 -7.31 -15.40
N ILE A 272 -12.12 -7.83 -16.30
CA ILE A 272 -10.66 -7.93 -16.08
C ILE A 272 -9.92 -6.73 -16.69
N GLN A 273 -8.97 -6.20 -15.96
CA GLN A 273 -8.05 -5.17 -16.41
C GLN A 273 -6.61 -5.57 -16.12
N VAL A 274 -5.72 -5.39 -17.12
CA VAL A 274 -4.26 -5.47 -16.88
C VAL A 274 -3.82 -4.25 -16.10
N ILE A 275 -3.12 -4.45 -15.01
CA ILE A 275 -2.43 -3.37 -14.32
C ILE A 275 -1.23 -2.98 -15.19
N PRO A 276 -1.12 -1.71 -15.62
CA PRO A 276 0.00 -1.26 -16.44
C PRO A 276 1.34 -1.48 -15.72
N PRO A 277 2.42 -1.80 -16.44
CA PRO A 277 3.73 -1.91 -15.81
C PRO A 277 4.19 -0.55 -15.27
N PRO A 278 4.94 -0.53 -14.17
CA PRO A 278 5.55 0.70 -13.69
C PRO A 278 6.59 1.23 -14.70
N PRO A 279 6.94 2.53 -14.63
CA PRO A 279 7.83 3.18 -15.58
C PRO A 279 9.14 2.40 -15.82
N GLY A 280 9.47 2.13 -17.07
CA GLY A 280 10.67 1.40 -17.49
C GLY A 280 10.55 -0.13 -17.44
N ALA A 281 9.51 -0.70 -16.86
CA ALA A 281 9.26 -2.13 -16.87
C ALA A 281 8.52 -2.59 -18.14
N ARG A 282 8.71 -3.86 -18.52
CA ARG A 282 8.03 -4.46 -19.69
C ARG A 282 6.72 -5.15 -19.34
N GLN A 283 6.54 -5.52 -18.07
CA GLN A 283 5.39 -6.21 -17.54
C GLN A 283 5.13 -5.74 -16.10
N SER A 284 3.93 -5.93 -15.58
CA SER A 284 3.59 -5.51 -14.21
C SER A 284 4.01 -6.51 -13.14
N GLY A 285 4.37 -7.74 -13.52
CA GLY A 285 4.72 -8.78 -12.55
C GLY A 285 3.49 -9.40 -11.89
N VAL A 286 3.46 -9.42 -10.56
CA VAL A 286 2.38 -9.98 -9.76
C VAL A 286 1.68 -8.90 -8.94
N GLY A 287 0.36 -9.02 -8.78
CA GLY A 287 -0.44 -8.23 -7.84
C GLY A 287 -0.66 -9.05 -6.57
N GLU A 288 -0.35 -8.49 -5.39
CA GLU A 288 -0.32 -9.21 -4.13
C GLU A 288 -1.47 -8.84 -3.18
N ALA A 289 -1.79 -7.56 -3.06
CA ALA A 289 -2.82 -7.10 -2.14
C ALA A 289 -3.60 -5.90 -2.69
N ILE A 290 -4.81 -5.72 -2.19
CA ILE A 290 -5.73 -4.63 -2.55
C ILE A 290 -6.43 -4.11 -1.29
N ASN A 291 -6.58 -2.79 -1.17
CA ASN A 291 -7.38 -2.17 -0.12
C ASN A 291 -8.77 -1.75 -0.61
N ASP A 292 -9.60 -1.21 0.29
CA ASP A 292 -10.97 -0.81 -0.01
C ASP A 292 -11.10 0.43 -0.90
N ALA A 293 -10.04 1.22 -1.01
CA ALA A 293 -9.95 2.31 -1.98
C ALA A 293 -9.59 1.83 -3.40
N GLY A 294 -9.37 0.51 -3.60
CA GLY A 294 -8.96 -0.07 -4.87
C GLY A 294 -7.50 0.15 -5.23
N TRP A 295 -6.67 0.50 -4.23
CA TRP A 295 -5.23 0.57 -4.42
C TRP A 295 -4.63 -0.83 -4.36
N VAL A 296 -3.77 -1.14 -5.29
CA VAL A 296 -3.11 -2.44 -5.43
C VAL A 296 -1.62 -2.28 -5.24
N VAL A 297 -1.03 -3.21 -4.52
CA VAL A 297 0.42 -3.35 -4.40
C VAL A 297 0.89 -4.67 -4.97
N GLY A 298 2.16 -4.72 -5.36
CA GLY A 298 2.74 -5.92 -5.91
C GLY A 298 4.23 -5.76 -6.21
N GLU A 299 4.74 -6.66 -7.04
CA GLU A 299 6.17 -6.72 -7.35
C GLU A 299 6.45 -7.06 -8.82
N ASN A 300 7.60 -6.60 -9.30
CA ASN A 300 8.24 -7.04 -10.54
C ASN A 300 9.77 -6.88 -10.41
N GLY A 301 10.39 -7.59 -9.47
CA GLY A 301 11.76 -7.39 -9.06
C GLY A 301 12.01 -6.08 -8.31
N ALA A 302 10.95 -5.34 -8.02
CA ALA A 302 10.86 -4.20 -7.11
C ALA A 302 9.39 -3.94 -6.76
N PRO A 303 9.07 -3.46 -5.55
CA PRO A 303 7.72 -3.17 -5.14
C PRO A 303 7.13 -1.94 -5.84
N TRP A 304 5.85 -2.03 -6.21
CA TRP A 304 5.08 -0.97 -6.84
C TRP A 304 3.70 -0.82 -6.18
N VAL A 305 3.06 0.34 -6.43
CA VAL A 305 1.67 0.65 -6.10
C VAL A 305 0.93 1.12 -7.35
N TRP A 306 -0.34 0.79 -7.45
CA TRP A 306 -1.23 1.18 -8.54
C TRP A 306 -2.61 1.57 -8.01
N ASN A 307 -3.23 2.54 -8.67
CA ASN A 307 -4.67 2.75 -8.67
C ASN A 307 -5.15 3.16 -10.08
N LYS A 308 -6.47 3.18 -10.29
CA LYS A 308 -7.05 3.46 -11.62
C LYS A 308 -6.74 4.87 -12.14
N ASP A 309 -6.62 5.84 -11.25
CA ASP A 309 -6.50 7.26 -11.60
C ASP A 309 -5.04 7.65 -11.87
N GLU A 310 -4.11 7.16 -11.07
CA GLU A 310 -2.69 7.54 -11.09
C GLU A 310 -1.81 6.59 -11.91
N GLY A 311 -2.31 5.38 -12.22
CA GLY A 311 -1.51 4.33 -12.84
C GLY A 311 -0.55 3.65 -11.87
N THR A 312 0.59 3.14 -12.37
CA THR A 312 1.54 2.36 -11.57
C THR A 312 2.82 3.14 -11.31
N VAL A 313 3.27 3.16 -10.06
CA VAL A 313 4.47 3.85 -9.60
C VAL A 313 5.36 2.92 -8.77
N TRP A 314 6.68 3.03 -8.94
CA TRP A 314 7.64 2.34 -8.07
C TRP A 314 7.60 2.92 -6.66
N LEU A 315 7.43 2.09 -5.64
CA LEU A 315 7.37 2.57 -4.25
C LEU A 315 8.63 3.32 -3.83
N ARG A 316 9.82 2.94 -4.35
CA ARG A 316 11.08 3.64 -4.06
C ARG A 316 11.04 5.12 -4.40
N SER A 317 10.32 5.51 -5.46
CA SER A 317 10.21 6.93 -5.87
C SER A 317 9.32 7.78 -4.97
N LEU A 318 8.52 7.15 -4.12
CA LEU A 318 7.62 7.81 -3.17
C LEU A 318 8.22 7.93 -1.77
N LEU A 319 9.40 7.34 -1.53
CA LEU A 319 10.00 7.33 -0.19
C LEU A 319 10.70 8.64 0.13
N VAL A 320 10.47 9.11 1.36
CA VAL A 320 11.11 10.29 1.95
C VAL A 320 11.67 9.95 3.34
N GLY A 321 12.65 10.71 3.78
CA GLY A 321 13.25 10.55 5.09
C GLY A 321 14.73 10.13 5.06
N PRO A 322 15.37 9.96 6.21
CA PRO A 322 16.76 9.57 6.33
C PRO A 322 16.98 8.10 5.98
N ASP A 323 18.24 7.70 5.83
CA ASP A 323 18.71 6.31 5.72
C ASP A 323 18.14 5.49 4.52
N LEU A 324 17.60 6.17 3.50
CA LEU A 324 17.08 5.52 2.31
C LEU A 324 18.15 4.85 1.45
N ASP A 325 19.42 5.21 1.60
CA ASP A 325 20.58 4.62 0.99
C ASP A 325 20.93 3.23 1.55
N GLN A 326 20.48 2.92 2.77
CA GLN A 326 20.61 1.60 3.40
C GLN A 326 19.65 0.57 2.79
N TRP A 327 18.61 1.02 2.05
CA TRP A 327 17.60 0.18 1.45
C TRP A 327 17.83 -0.04 -0.05
N ARG A 328 17.78 -1.29 -0.48
CA ARG A 328 17.79 -1.68 -1.89
C ARG A 328 16.48 -2.37 -2.22
N PHE A 329 15.68 -1.75 -3.09
CA PHE A 329 14.37 -2.21 -3.53
C PHE A 329 14.39 -2.98 -4.86
N ILE A 330 15.52 -3.03 -5.54
CA ILE A 330 15.68 -3.78 -6.80
C ILE A 330 16.38 -5.09 -6.47
N ASP A 331 15.59 -6.13 -6.26
CA ASP A 331 16.05 -7.48 -5.94
C ASP A 331 14.89 -8.47 -6.11
N SER A 332 15.19 -9.73 -6.44
CA SER A 332 14.16 -10.78 -6.54
C SER A 332 13.45 -11.10 -5.22
N SER A 333 13.99 -10.61 -4.10
CA SER A 333 13.39 -10.75 -2.78
C SER A 333 12.61 -9.50 -2.34
N ALA A 334 12.57 -8.44 -3.16
CA ALA A 334 11.89 -7.21 -2.81
C ALA A 334 10.45 -7.20 -3.37
N GLY A 335 9.48 -6.97 -2.50
CA GLY A 335 8.07 -6.95 -2.87
C GLY A 335 7.22 -6.19 -1.85
N ALA A 336 6.03 -5.76 -2.26
CA ALA A 336 4.98 -5.25 -1.40
C ALA A 336 3.90 -6.33 -1.27
N MET A 337 3.68 -6.81 -0.05
CA MET A 337 2.86 -7.99 0.26
C MET A 337 1.51 -7.64 0.89
N GLY A 338 1.34 -6.40 1.35
CA GLY A 338 0.11 -5.96 2.00
C GLY A 338 -0.08 -4.45 1.87
N ILE A 339 -1.33 -4.04 1.82
CA ILE A 339 -1.76 -2.64 1.90
C ILE A 339 -3.04 -2.58 2.73
N ASP A 340 -3.11 -1.61 3.64
CA ASP A 340 -4.30 -1.41 4.46
C ASP A 340 -5.16 -0.22 4.00
N ASN A 341 -6.28 -0.02 4.66
CA ASN A 341 -7.24 1.04 4.31
C ASN A 341 -6.79 2.45 4.73
N GLU A 342 -5.72 2.57 5.52
CA GLU A 342 -5.04 3.83 5.78
C GLU A 342 -3.95 4.13 4.73
N GLY A 343 -3.75 3.24 3.76
CA GLY A 343 -2.74 3.34 2.71
C GLY A 343 -1.32 3.00 3.18
N ARG A 344 -1.17 2.38 4.37
CA ARG A 344 0.12 1.85 4.81
C ARG A 344 0.44 0.60 4.00
N ILE A 345 1.71 0.40 3.66
CA ILE A 345 2.15 -0.70 2.80
C ILE A 345 3.22 -1.51 3.53
N ALA A 346 2.97 -2.81 3.69
CA ALA A 346 3.94 -3.75 4.24
C ALA A 346 4.62 -4.54 3.11
N GLY A 347 5.89 -4.85 3.31
CA GLY A 347 6.66 -5.60 2.34
C GLY A 347 8.05 -5.96 2.84
N GLN A 348 8.91 -6.36 1.92
CA GLN A 348 10.29 -6.68 2.22
C GLN A 348 11.24 -6.15 1.15
N ALA A 349 12.47 -5.85 1.54
CA ALA A 349 13.56 -5.42 0.69
C ALA A 349 14.91 -5.76 1.34
N ILE A 350 16.01 -5.37 0.70
CA ILE A 350 17.34 -5.55 1.28
C ILE A 350 17.70 -4.30 2.09
N TYR A 351 18.01 -4.47 3.36
CA TYR A 351 18.53 -3.45 4.26
C TYR A 351 19.95 -3.84 4.73
N ASN A 352 20.95 -3.02 4.40
CA ASN A 352 22.36 -3.31 4.70
C ASN A 352 22.80 -4.74 4.31
N GLY A 353 22.31 -5.23 3.16
CA GLY A 353 22.68 -6.54 2.61
C GLY A 353 21.87 -7.74 3.13
N GLN A 354 20.91 -7.53 4.03
CA GLN A 354 20.04 -8.56 4.59
C GLN A 354 18.58 -8.34 4.19
N ILE A 355 17.79 -9.40 4.04
CA ILE A 355 16.34 -9.29 3.83
C ILE A 355 15.73 -8.70 5.09
N ALA A 356 14.99 -7.61 4.93
CA ALA A 356 14.27 -6.95 6.01
C ALA A 356 12.84 -6.63 5.60
N ALA A 357 11.90 -6.94 6.47
CA ALA A 357 10.53 -6.48 6.35
C ALA A 357 10.44 -4.98 6.68
N PHE A 358 9.48 -4.30 6.05
CA PHE A 358 9.22 -2.90 6.27
C PHE A 358 7.73 -2.58 6.37
N LEU A 359 7.42 -1.47 7.03
CA LEU A 359 6.16 -0.77 6.91
C LEU A 359 6.41 0.61 6.31
N LEU A 360 5.72 0.95 5.24
CA LEU A 360 5.63 2.29 4.69
C LEU A 360 4.40 2.98 5.27
N THR A 361 4.60 4.14 5.87
CA THR A 361 3.52 4.95 6.43
C THR A 361 3.34 6.20 5.57
N PRO A 362 2.10 6.47 5.06
CA PRO A 362 1.83 7.68 4.31
C PRO A 362 2.15 8.92 5.14
N VAL A 363 2.79 9.91 4.52
CA VAL A 363 3.08 11.19 5.16
C VAL A 363 2.58 12.31 4.27
N GLU A 364 1.95 13.28 4.89
CA GLU A 364 1.68 14.55 4.24
C GLU A 364 2.96 15.38 4.25
N LEU A 365 3.46 15.70 3.06
CA LEU A 365 4.59 16.59 2.95
C LEU A 365 4.09 18.02 3.19
N VAL A 366 4.22 18.50 4.42
CA VAL A 366 3.97 19.90 4.74
C VAL A 366 5.14 20.72 4.19
N PRO A 367 4.92 21.59 3.20
CA PRO A 367 6.00 22.43 2.69
C PRO A 367 6.58 23.32 3.78
N THR A 368 7.90 23.49 3.78
CA THR A 368 8.54 24.51 4.59
C THR A 368 8.11 25.88 4.09
N GLU A 369 7.56 26.70 4.97
CA GLU A 369 7.20 28.07 4.63
C GLU A 369 8.48 28.89 4.39
N ILE A 370 8.56 29.51 3.21
CA ILE A 370 9.63 30.42 2.81
C ILE A 370 9.05 31.82 2.58
N THR A 371 9.87 32.83 2.79
CA THR A 371 9.48 34.21 2.52
C THR A 371 9.70 34.53 1.05
N ILE A 372 8.68 35.09 0.40
CA ILE A 372 8.79 35.59 -0.97
C ILE A 372 8.39 37.06 -1.05
N ASP A 373 8.90 37.76 -2.07
CA ASP A 373 8.49 39.11 -2.44
C ASP A 373 8.09 39.12 -3.92
N ILE A 374 6.79 39.33 -4.17
CA ILE A 374 6.24 39.44 -5.51
C ILE A 374 6.43 40.87 -5.98
N LYS A 375 7.13 41.06 -7.12
CA LYS A 375 7.49 42.38 -7.65
C LYS A 375 8.31 43.21 -6.67
N PRO A 376 9.50 42.78 -6.29
CA PRO A 376 10.33 43.48 -5.33
C PRO A 376 10.44 44.99 -5.60
N GLY A 377 10.27 45.74 -4.55
CA GLY A 377 10.26 47.23 -4.61
C GLY A 377 8.96 47.87 -5.07
N ALA A 378 7.89 47.11 -5.33
CA ALA A 378 6.55 47.61 -5.64
C ALA A 378 5.58 47.35 -4.47
N TYR A 379 4.66 48.28 -4.22
CA TYR A 379 3.53 48.07 -3.33
C TYR A 379 2.37 48.98 -3.75
N PRO A 380 1.19 48.44 -3.98
CA PRO A 380 0.82 47.01 -3.97
C PRO A 380 1.37 46.26 -5.20
N ASN A 381 1.53 44.93 -5.07
CA ASN A 381 2.02 44.02 -6.13
C ASN A 381 0.94 43.85 -7.21
N THR A 382 0.82 44.80 -8.12
CA THR A 382 -0.23 44.79 -9.12
C THR A 382 0.03 43.75 -10.21
N VAL A 383 -0.94 42.90 -10.49
CA VAL A 383 -0.88 41.91 -11.57
C VAL A 383 -2.01 42.13 -12.55
N ASN A 384 -1.67 42.24 -13.84
CA ASN A 384 -2.64 42.24 -14.93
C ASN A 384 -2.64 40.84 -15.60
N PRO A 385 -3.65 39.99 -15.39
CA PRO A 385 -3.66 38.61 -15.92
C PRO A 385 -3.59 38.52 -17.45
N LYS A 386 -3.85 39.62 -18.15
CA LYS A 386 -3.79 39.67 -19.63
C LYS A 386 -2.43 40.13 -20.15
N SER A 387 -1.47 40.37 -19.30
CA SER A 387 -0.12 40.76 -19.68
C SER A 387 0.63 39.57 -20.28
N GLN A 388 1.30 39.76 -21.39
CA GLN A 388 2.22 38.78 -22.00
C GLN A 388 3.63 38.84 -21.40
N GLY A 389 3.82 39.62 -20.35
CA GLY A 389 5.10 39.76 -19.66
C GLY A 389 5.29 38.69 -18.59
N THR A 390 6.25 38.95 -17.70
CA THR A 390 6.56 38.13 -16.55
C THR A 390 6.30 38.86 -15.25
N ILE A 391 6.01 38.11 -14.21
CA ILE A 391 5.93 38.56 -12.82
C ILE A 391 7.28 38.21 -12.17
N PRO A 392 8.09 39.19 -11.75
CA PRO A 392 9.29 38.93 -10.97
C PRO A 392 8.90 38.55 -9.55
N VAL A 393 9.54 37.52 -9.00
CA VAL A 393 9.36 37.05 -7.63
C VAL A 393 10.75 36.74 -7.06
N ALA A 394 11.03 37.27 -5.88
CA ALA A 394 12.21 36.92 -5.11
C ALA A 394 11.83 35.88 -4.05
N ILE A 395 12.61 34.82 -3.91
CA ILE A 395 12.61 33.92 -2.76
C ILE A 395 13.73 34.41 -1.84
N LEU A 396 13.35 34.89 -0.66
CA LEU A 396 14.26 35.58 0.24
C LEU A 396 15.09 34.60 1.06
N SER A 397 16.39 34.85 1.14
CA SER A 397 17.30 34.14 2.03
C SER A 397 17.17 34.63 3.47
N THR A 398 17.45 33.77 4.42
CA THR A 398 17.49 34.05 5.85
C THR A 398 18.84 33.64 6.45
N GLU A 399 19.01 33.75 7.76
CA GLU A 399 20.21 33.28 8.44
C GLU A 399 20.41 31.74 8.26
N ASP A 400 19.29 30.98 8.21
CA ASP A 400 19.29 29.51 8.14
C ASP A 400 18.91 28.96 6.74
N PHE A 401 18.67 29.84 5.76
CA PHE A 401 18.18 29.44 4.44
C PHE A 401 18.84 30.28 3.33
N ASP A 402 19.64 29.61 2.49
CA ASP A 402 20.28 30.16 1.29
C ASP A 402 19.43 29.81 0.07
N ALA A 403 18.54 30.70 -0.37
CA ALA A 403 17.60 30.42 -1.45
C ALA A 403 18.29 30.06 -2.78
N PRO A 404 19.34 30.79 -3.27
CA PRO A 404 20.07 30.39 -4.48
C PRO A 404 20.77 29.05 -4.40
N GLY A 405 21.29 28.69 -3.22
CA GLY A 405 22.03 27.43 -3.04
C GLY A 405 21.16 26.22 -2.69
N GLN A 406 20.01 26.46 -2.10
CA GLN A 406 19.16 25.36 -1.59
C GLN A 406 17.93 25.07 -2.43
N ILE A 407 17.37 26.01 -3.19
CA ILE A 407 16.20 25.76 -4.06
C ILE A 407 16.65 25.09 -5.35
N ASP A 408 15.89 24.09 -5.81
CA ASP A 408 15.92 23.60 -7.19
C ASP A 408 15.04 24.49 -8.07
N PRO A 409 15.60 25.38 -8.92
CA PRO A 409 14.79 26.28 -9.72
C PRO A 409 13.87 25.56 -10.71
N ALA A 410 14.24 24.31 -11.16
CA ALA A 410 13.42 23.56 -12.11
C ALA A 410 12.13 23.02 -11.50
N SER A 411 12.05 22.93 -10.17
CA SER A 411 10.88 22.49 -9.43
C SER A 411 9.84 23.59 -9.20
N LEU A 412 10.22 24.88 -9.45
CA LEU A 412 9.39 26.01 -9.06
C LEU A 412 8.14 26.17 -9.93
N THR A 413 7.02 26.35 -9.27
CA THR A 413 5.73 26.75 -9.82
C THR A 413 5.25 28.02 -9.12
N PHE A 414 4.48 28.85 -9.82
CA PHE A 414 3.95 30.10 -9.24
C PHE A 414 2.67 30.51 -9.90
N GLY A 415 1.72 30.95 -9.09
CA GLY A 415 0.48 31.53 -9.55
C GLY A 415 -0.58 31.64 -8.47
N ARG A 416 -1.83 31.57 -8.88
CA ARG A 416 -3.01 31.65 -8.02
C ARG A 416 -3.05 30.59 -6.94
N THR A 417 -2.66 29.34 -7.28
CA THR A 417 -2.69 28.18 -6.37
C THR A 417 -1.30 27.67 -5.98
N GLY A 418 -0.27 28.11 -6.74
CA GLY A 418 1.09 27.63 -6.62
C GLY A 418 1.36 26.31 -7.38
N SER A 419 0.39 25.81 -8.16
CA SER A 419 0.56 24.63 -9.02
C SER A 419 0.76 24.99 -10.50
N GLU A 420 0.71 26.27 -10.82
CA GLU A 420 0.81 26.77 -12.19
C GLU A 420 2.25 26.71 -12.71
N ASN A 421 2.47 25.99 -13.80
CA ASN A 421 3.77 25.84 -14.46
C ASN A 421 4.14 27.08 -15.27
N SER A 422 4.33 28.20 -14.58
CA SER A 422 4.53 29.51 -15.16
C SER A 422 6.01 29.97 -15.20
N LEU A 423 6.94 29.18 -14.68
CA LEU A 423 8.36 29.55 -14.62
C LEU A 423 8.91 29.91 -16.02
N ALA A 424 9.50 31.08 -16.15
CA ALA A 424 10.23 31.49 -17.33
C ALA A 424 11.74 31.28 -17.14
N PHE A 425 12.32 31.83 -16.10
CA PHE A 425 13.72 31.66 -15.74
C PHE A 425 13.99 32.18 -14.31
N CYS A 426 15.09 31.75 -13.71
CA CYS A 426 15.65 32.31 -12.49
C CYS A 426 17.08 32.82 -12.72
N ASN A 427 17.52 33.78 -11.92
CA ASN A 427 18.92 34.19 -11.84
C ASN A 427 19.67 33.24 -10.86
N PRO A 428 20.49 32.30 -11.34
CA PRO A 428 21.13 31.32 -10.47
C PRO A 428 22.24 31.90 -9.58
N GLN A 429 22.69 33.12 -9.87
CA GLN A 429 23.72 33.79 -9.07
C GLN A 429 23.10 34.55 -7.87
N GLY A 430 21.80 34.65 -7.81
CA GLY A 430 21.09 35.42 -6.80
C GLY A 430 21.26 36.95 -6.95
N GLN A 431 20.49 37.68 -6.16
CA GLN A 431 20.50 39.13 -6.06
C GLN A 431 19.99 39.53 -4.67
N ASP A 432 20.68 40.40 -3.95
CA ASP A 432 20.16 41.00 -2.72
C ASP A 432 19.04 42.01 -3.11
N VAL A 433 17.77 41.60 -2.97
CA VAL A 433 16.62 42.40 -3.39
C VAL A 433 16.02 43.22 -2.24
N ASN A 434 16.28 42.84 -1.00
CA ASN A 434 15.74 43.49 0.20
C ASN A 434 16.82 44.36 0.94
N GLY A 435 18.08 44.28 0.53
CA GLY A 435 19.18 45.08 1.08
C GLY A 435 19.72 44.57 2.43
N ASP A 436 19.50 43.30 2.75
CA ASP A 436 19.95 42.68 4.01
C ASP A 436 21.34 42.06 3.93
N GLY A 437 21.97 42.12 2.76
CA GLY A 437 23.32 41.63 2.49
C GLY A 437 23.38 40.17 2.12
N ARG A 438 22.23 39.47 1.97
CA ARG A 438 22.14 38.09 1.51
C ARG A 438 21.66 38.06 0.07
N LEU A 439 22.12 37.06 -0.68
CA LEU A 439 21.61 36.87 -2.05
C LEU A 439 20.31 36.09 -2.02
N ASP A 440 19.28 36.62 -2.67
CA ASP A 440 17.96 36.00 -2.83
C ASP A 440 17.87 35.33 -4.20
N LEU A 441 17.04 34.29 -4.33
CA LEU A 441 16.78 33.67 -5.62
C LEU A 441 15.72 34.47 -6.38
N PHE A 442 16.12 35.16 -7.44
CA PHE A 442 15.24 36.03 -8.23
C PHE A 442 14.76 35.32 -9.50
N CYS A 443 13.46 35.09 -9.58
CA CYS A 443 12.81 34.34 -10.66
C CYS A 443 11.76 35.17 -11.38
N HIS A 444 11.48 34.82 -12.63
CA HIS A 444 10.45 35.39 -13.47
C HIS A 444 9.44 34.33 -13.89
N PHE A 445 8.15 34.63 -13.74
CA PHE A 445 7.05 33.72 -14.07
C PHE A 445 6.16 34.34 -15.12
N ARG A 446 5.75 33.59 -16.17
CA ARG A 446 4.88 34.07 -17.23
C ARG A 446 3.51 34.44 -16.66
N THR A 447 3.05 35.66 -16.88
CA THR A 447 1.82 36.17 -16.29
C THR A 447 0.59 35.40 -16.78
N GLU A 448 0.55 35.05 -18.07
CA GLU A 448 -0.57 34.34 -18.70
C GLU A 448 -0.71 32.89 -18.15
N ASP A 449 0.41 32.28 -17.79
CA ASP A 449 0.46 30.91 -17.26
C ASP A 449 0.25 30.83 -15.74
N ALA A 450 0.28 31.97 -15.03
CA ALA A 450 0.14 32.06 -13.58
C ALA A 450 -1.32 31.93 -13.08
N GLY A 451 -2.30 31.89 -13.98
CA GLY A 451 -3.69 31.55 -13.70
C GLY A 451 -4.47 32.53 -12.82
N PHE A 452 -3.98 33.76 -12.62
CA PHE A 452 -4.66 34.75 -11.77
C PHE A 452 -6.00 35.17 -12.34
N GLU A 453 -6.98 35.32 -11.47
CA GLU A 453 -8.33 35.77 -11.75
C GLU A 453 -8.69 37.02 -10.95
N CYS A 454 -9.75 37.67 -11.37
CA CYS A 454 -10.26 38.86 -10.67
C CYS A 454 -10.76 38.51 -9.28
N GLY A 455 -10.21 39.17 -8.28
CA GLY A 455 -10.53 38.93 -6.87
C GLY A 455 -9.47 38.15 -6.11
N ASP A 456 -8.45 37.60 -6.78
CA ASP A 456 -7.32 36.99 -6.11
C ASP A 456 -6.53 38.05 -5.32
N THR A 457 -6.11 37.68 -4.12
CA THR A 457 -5.40 38.55 -3.16
C THR A 457 -4.02 38.07 -2.80
N GLU A 458 -3.67 36.84 -3.18
CA GLU A 458 -2.39 36.21 -2.92
C GLU A 458 -1.84 35.57 -4.18
N GLY A 459 -0.51 35.51 -4.29
CA GLY A 459 0.23 34.65 -5.18
C GLY A 459 1.06 33.64 -4.38
N VAL A 460 1.14 32.41 -4.88
CA VAL A 460 1.78 31.29 -4.20
C VAL A 460 2.92 30.76 -5.05
N VAL A 461 4.13 30.67 -4.47
CA VAL A 461 5.24 29.88 -5.02
C VAL A 461 5.26 28.52 -4.33
N ARG A 462 5.46 27.44 -5.10
CA ARG A 462 5.81 26.12 -4.60
C ARG A 462 7.03 25.58 -5.32
N GLY A 463 7.72 24.64 -4.68
CA GLY A 463 8.86 23.98 -5.27
C GLY A 463 9.52 23.02 -4.29
N ALA A 464 10.75 22.64 -4.58
CA ALA A 464 11.56 21.80 -3.70
C ALA A 464 12.98 22.39 -3.56
N THR A 465 13.63 22.04 -2.50
CA THR A 465 15.05 22.21 -2.34
C THR A 465 15.82 21.15 -3.14
N VAL A 466 17.11 21.36 -3.38
CA VAL A 466 18.00 20.39 -4.07
C VAL A 466 18.11 19.05 -3.34
N ASP A 467 17.81 19.01 -2.04
CA ASP A 467 17.72 17.79 -1.24
C ASP A 467 16.28 17.21 -1.15
N GLY A 468 15.35 17.79 -1.93
CA GLY A 468 14.00 17.25 -2.10
C GLY A 468 12.95 17.69 -1.07
N ARG A 469 13.26 18.61 -0.15
CA ARG A 469 12.27 19.17 0.80
C ARG A 469 11.34 20.12 0.07
N LEU A 470 10.03 19.96 0.26
CA LEU A 470 9.04 20.87 -0.32
C LEU A 470 9.10 22.23 0.36
N VAL A 471 8.93 23.29 -0.44
CA VAL A 471 8.86 24.68 0.02
C VAL A 471 7.63 25.36 -0.53
N GLN A 472 7.07 26.30 0.22
CA GLN A 472 5.96 27.15 -0.19
C GLN A 472 6.16 28.55 0.33
N GLY A 473 5.87 29.55 -0.48
CA GLY A 473 5.83 30.95 -0.04
C GLY A 473 4.58 31.64 -0.57
N ARG A 474 4.10 32.64 0.16
CA ARG A 474 2.92 33.43 -0.21
C ARG A 474 3.22 34.90 -0.07
N ASP A 475 2.66 35.71 -0.98
CA ASP A 475 2.67 37.17 -0.86
C ASP A 475 1.41 37.74 -1.50
N SER A 476 1.06 38.96 -1.08
CA SER A 476 -0.13 39.65 -1.53
C SER A 476 -0.03 40.07 -3.00
N VAL A 477 -1.17 40.04 -3.71
CA VAL A 477 -1.30 40.61 -5.05
C VAL A 477 -2.55 41.49 -5.16
N LEU A 478 -2.49 42.46 -6.07
CA LEU A 478 -3.64 43.26 -6.47
C LEU A 478 -3.90 43.03 -7.95
N ILE A 479 -5.00 42.35 -8.27
CA ILE A 479 -5.38 42.08 -9.67
C ILE A 479 -6.06 43.32 -10.27
N ILE A 480 -5.48 43.77 -11.36
CA ILE A 480 -5.97 44.97 -12.07
C ILE A 480 -6.53 44.62 -13.47
N GLN A 481 -7.23 45.54 -14.09
CA GLN A 481 -7.90 45.39 -15.40
C GLN A 481 -9.00 44.33 -15.42
N CYS A 482 -9.64 44.10 -14.29
CA CYS A 482 -10.85 43.32 -14.19
C CYS A 482 -12.00 44.09 -14.86
N LYS A 483 -12.57 43.56 -15.95
CA LYS A 483 -13.85 44.13 -16.46
C LYS A 483 -14.93 43.82 -15.42
N ARG A 484 -15.63 44.87 -14.95
CA ARG A 484 -16.89 44.74 -14.24
C ARG A 484 -17.98 44.17 -15.15
#